data_d2d195d218b5adcbd693bdacb14f544c
#
_entry.id   d2d195d218b5adcbd693bdacb14f544c
#
_cell.length_a   1.000
_cell.length_b   1.000
_cell.length_c   1.000
_cell.angle_alpha   90.00
_cell.angle_beta   90.00
_cell.angle_gamma   90.00
#
_symmetry.space_group_name_H-M   'P 1'
#
loop_
_entity.id
_entity.type
_entity.pdbx_description
1 polymer ?
#
loop_
_entity_poly.entity_id
_entity_poly.type
_entity_poly.pdbx_seq_one_letter_code
_entity_poly.pdbx_strand_id
1 'polypeptide(L)'
;MEKNSNKELFKELKETKHRLKIAGFTISIMFGIVIVPMFMNLKPSYLELIIPSLIGILGPIYLWVEKKQLNHSIKGIINLLDEDSGLLRQLKEEMQEKQANLKRANRECDTSFFTRKITEYKKRIAANEYWRTKFQRLL
;
A
#
# COMPACT_ATOMS: atom_id res chain seq x y z
N MET A 1 -18.84 0.62 5.53
CA MET A 1 -18.39 0.42 4.14
C MET A 1 -16.85 0.45 3.98
N GLU A 2 -16.11 1.34 4.63
CA GLU A 2 -14.63 1.49 4.49
C GLU A 2 -13.79 0.23 4.76
N LYS A 3 -14.17 -0.60 5.73
CA LYS A 3 -13.36 -1.78 6.14
C LYS A 3 -13.20 -2.83 5.03
N ASN A 4 -14.20 -2.98 4.16
CA ASN A 4 -14.13 -3.93 3.04
C ASN A 4 -13.27 -3.37 1.90
N SER A 5 -13.36 -2.07 1.62
CA SER A 5 -12.55 -1.41 0.58
C SER A 5 -11.05 -1.52 0.85
N ASN A 6 -10.60 -1.23 2.08
CA ASN A 6 -9.19 -1.35 2.44
C ASN A 6 -8.68 -2.80 2.38
N LYS A 7 -9.54 -3.78 2.67
CA LYS A 7 -9.18 -5.20 2.58
C LYS A 7 -9.00 -5.65 1.11
N GLU A 8 -9.88 -5.23 0.24
CA GLU A 8 -9.81 -5.53 -1.20
C GLU A 8 -8.59 -4.86 -1.83
N LEU A 9 -8.39 -3.57 -1.55
CA LEU A 9 -7.22 -2.82 -2.02
C LEU A 9 -5.90 -3.45 -1.55
N PHE A 10 -5.83 -3.87 -0.28
CA PHE A 10 -4.65 -4.55 0.25
C PHE A 10 -4.39 -5.88 -0.47
N LYS A 11 -5.44 -6.66 -0.77
CA LYS A 11 -5.34 -7.92 -1.50
C LYS A 11 -4.81 -7.68 -2.90
N GLU A 12 -5.36 -6.71 -3.63
CA GLU A 12 -4.95 -6.35 -4.98
C GLU A 12 -3.47 -5.92 -5.04
N LEU A 13 -3.03 -5.03 -4.15
CA LEU A 13 -1.64 -4.59 -4.08
C LEU A 13 -0.68 -5.74 -3.74
N LYS A 14 -1.09 -6.65 -2.86
CA LYS A 14 -0.31 -7.85 -2.52
C LYS A 14 -0.19 -8.80 -3.71
N GLU A 15 -1.26 -9.01 -4.46
CA GLU A 15 -1.27 -9.81 -5.68
C GLU A 15 -0.39 -9.18 -6.76
N THR A 16 -0.48 -7.88 -6.97
CA THR A 16 0.37 -7.14 -7.90
C THR A 16 1.85 -7.28 -7.53
N LYS A 17 2.19 -7.12 -6.26
CA LYS A 17 3.56 -7.34 -5.77
C LYS A 17 4.05 -8.77 -6.02
N HIS A 18 3.17 -9.77 -5.87
CA HIS A 18 3.50 -11.16 -6.16
C HIS A 18 3.72 -11.40 -7.66
N ARG A 19 2.85 -10.87 -8.53
CA ARG A 19 3.00 -10.93 -9.98
C ARG A 19 4.32 -10.31 -10.46
N LEU A 20 4.71 -9.15 -9.90
CA LEU A 20 5.98 -8.51 -10.20
C LEU A 20 7.19 -9.38 -9.81
N LYS A 21 7.12 -10.09 -8.68
CA LYS A 21 8.18 -11.05 -8.29
C LYS A 21 8.29 -12.21 -9.27
N ILE A 22 7.17 -12.79 -9.70
CA ILE A 22 7.16 -13.89 -10.68
C ILE A 22 7.71 -13.41 -12.01
N ALA A 23 7.26 -12.24 -12.50
CA ALA A 23 7.76 -11.65 -13.74
C ALA A 23 9.27 -11.41 -13.69
N GLY A 24 9.79 -10.89 -12.55
CA GLY A 24 11.23 -10.70 -12.35
C GLY A 24 12.01 -12.01 -12.42
N PHE A 25 11.49 -13.07 -11.79
CA PHE A 25 12.09 -14.39 -11.84
C PHE A 25 12.09 -14.96 -13.28
N THR A 26 10.98 -14.85 -13.99
CA THR A 26 10.85 -15.30 -15.39
C THR A 26 11.84 -14.56 -16.30
N ILE A 27 11.96 -13.23 -16.17
CA ILE A 27 12.92 -12.43 -16.94
C ILE A 27 14.36 -12.86 -16.63
N SER A 28 14.68 -13.15 -15.38
CA SER A 28 16.02 -13.61 -14.98
C SER A 28 16.36 -14.97 -15.59
N ILE A 29 15.40 -15.90 -15.65
CA ILE A 29 15.57 -17.20 -16.32
C ILE A 29 15.80 -17.01 -17.82
N MET A 30 14.97 -16.21 -18.48
CA MET A 30 15.09 -15.92 -19.91
C MET A 30 16.47 -15.33 -20.24
N PHE A 31 16.94 -14.39 -19.40
CA PHE A 31 18.28 -13.82 -19.54
C PHE A 31 19.38 -14.87 -19.41
N GLY A 32 19.25 -15.80 -18.45
CA GLY A 32 20.17 -16.93 -18.29
C GLY A 32 20.22 -17.85 -19.52
N ILE A 33 19.06 -18.15 -20.12
CA ILE A 33 18.95 -18.97 -21.31
C ILE A 33 19.74 -18.35 -22.53
N VAL A 34 19.82 -17.02 -22.60
CA VAL A 34 20.55 -16.31 -23.64
C VAL A 34 22.04 -16.27 -23.36
N ILE A 35 22.41 -15.99 -22.15
CA ILE A 35 23.82 -15.78 -21.76
C ILE A 35 24.60 -17.11 -21.80
N VAL A 36 24.01 -18.21 -21.31
CA VAL A 36 24.69 -19.50 -21.23
C VAL A 36 25.18 -20.02 -22.60
N PRO A 37 24.39 -20.04 -23.70
CA PRO A 37 24.85 -20.42 -25.03
C PRO A 37 25.97 -19.53 -25.57
N MET A 38 25.92 -18.21 -25.26
CA MET A 38 26.98 -17.30 -25.68
C MET A 38 28.34 -17.65 -25.05
N PHE A 39 28.34 -17.99 -23.76
CA PHE A 39 29.54 -18.42 -23.05
C PHE A 39 30.04 -19.81 -23.50
N MET A 40 29.13 -20.67 -23.98
CA MET A 40 29.49 -22.03 -24.47
C MET A 40 29.92 -22.05 -25.93
N ASN A 41 30.16 -20.91 -26.58
CA ASN A 41 30.51 -20.78 -28.00
C ASN A 41 29.54 -21.49 -28.96
N LEU A 42 28.31 -21.73 -28.54
CA LEU A 42 27.25 -22.15 -29.44
C LEU A 42 26.92 -20.97 -30.35
N LYS A 43 26.86 -21.19 -31.67
CA LYS A 43 26.53 -20.15 -32.65
C LYS A 43 25.02 -20.11 -32.88
N PRO A 44 24.22 -19.47 -31.98
CA PRO A 44 22.80 -19.32 -32.22
C PRO A 44 22.54 -18.40 -33.39
N SER A 45 21.44 -18.61 -34.11
CA SER A 45 21.04 -17.69 -35.18
C SER A 45 20.76 -16.31 -34.63
N TYR A 46 21.03 -15.24 -35.40
CA TYR A 46 20.79 -13.87 -34.98
C TYR A 46 19.34 -13.64 -34.49
N LEU A 47 18.36 -14.31 -35.12
CA LEU A 47 16.95 -14.21 -34.75
C LEU A 47 16.66 -14.82 -33.36
N GLU A 48 17.36 -15.90 -33.00
CA GLU A 48 17.20 -16.55 -31.67
C GLU A 48 17.78 -15.70 -30.55
N LEU A 49 18.69 -14.77 -30.85
CA LEU A 49 19.29 -13.84 -29.88
C LEU A 49 18.54 -12.53 -29.73
N ILE A 50 17.87 -12.02 -30.78
CA ILE A 50 17.22 -10.69 -30.75
C ILE A 50 16.08 -10.64 -29.71
N ILE A 51 15.17 -11.61 -29.75
CA ILE A 51 13.99 -11.59 -28.88
C ILE A 51 14.35 -11.69 -27.41
N PRO A 52 15.17 -12.68 -26.98
CA PRO A 52 15.59 -12.75 -25.57
C PRO A 52 16.43 -11.55 -25.13
N SER A 53 17.27 -10.99 -26.01
CA SER A 53 18.05 -9.78 -25.68
C SER A 53 17.18 -8.57 -25.45
N LEU A 54 16.14 -8.37 -26.26
CA LEU A 54 15.14 -7.31 -26.05
C LEU A 54 14.39 -7.50 -24.71
N ILE A 55 13.96 -8.71 -24.41
CA ILE A 55 13.30 -9.02 -23.14
C ILE A 55 14.26 -8.80 -21.97
N GLY A 56 15.53 -9.18 -22.12
CA GLY A 56 16.57 -9.01 -21.11
C GLY A 56 16.88 -7.54 -20.80
N ILE A 57 16.72 -6.63 -21.76
CA ILE A 57 16.96 -5.19 -21.58
C ILE A 57 15.68 -4.47 -21.13
N LEU A 58 14.57 -4.69 -21.83
CA LEU A 58 13.32 -3.98 -21.57
C LEU A 58 12.60 -4.50 -20.34
N GLY A 59 12.72 -5.79 -20.02
CA GLY A 59 12.08 -6.42 -18.89
C GLY A 59 12.45 -5.80 -17.54
N PRO A 60 13.73 -5.64 -17.20
CA PRO A 60 14.14 -4.98 -15.96
C PRO A 60 13.65 -3.53 -15.85
N ILE A 61 13.65 -2.79 -16.97
CA ILE A 61 13.15 -1.40 -17.02
C ILE A 61 11.66 -1.38 -16.71
N TYR A 62 10.87 -2.24 -17.35
CA TYR A 62 9.44 -2.38 -17.09
C TYR A 62 9.17 -2.71 -15.61
N LEU A 63 9.85 -3.71 -15.07
CA LEU A 63 9.70 -4.10 -13.66
C LEU A 63 10.06 -2.97 -12.69
N TRP A 64 11.08 -2.19 -13.02
CA TRP A 64 11.49 -1.05 -12.20
C TRP A 64 10.41 0.04 -12.18
N VAL A 65 9.83 0.36 -13.35
CA VAL A 65 8.74 1.34 -13.48
C VAL A 65 7.51 0.89 -12.69
N GLU A 66 7.06 -0.35 -12.89
CA GLU A 66 5.92 -0.94 -12.20
C GLU A 66 6.12 -0.97 -10.67
N LYS A 67 7.30 -1.37 -10.21
CA LYS A 67 7.65 -1.36 -8.79
C LYS A 67 7.63 0.06 -8.22
N LYS A 68 8.12 1.04 -8.98
CA LYS A 68 8.09 2.44 -8.56
C LYS A 68 6.67 2.98 -8.43
N GLN A 69 5.80 2.67 -9.40
CA GLN A 69 4.37 3.04 -9.36
C GLN A 69 3.65 2.38 -8.19
N LEU A 70 3.86 1.08 -7.98
CA LEU A 70 3.28 0.35 -6.86
C LEU A 70 3.68 0.97 -5.51
N ASN A 71 4.97 1.25 -5.31
CA ASN A 71 5.47 1.89 -4.10
C ASN A 71 4.89 3.30 -3.91
N HIS A 72 4.73 4.06 -5.01
CA HIS A 72 4.11 5.39 -4.96
C HIS A 72 2.65 5.31 -4.53
N SER A 73 1.87 4.38 -5.10
CA SER A 73 0.48 4.14 -4.72
C SER A 73 0.33 3.73 -3.25
N ILE A 74 1.19 2.83 -2.76
CA ILE A 74 1.18 2.42 -1.35
C ILE A 74 1.49 3.61 -0.43
N LYS A 75 2.48 4.44 -0.77
CA LYS A 75 2.80 5.64 0.00
C LYS A 75 1.64 6.64 0.01
N GLY A 76 0.96 6.83 -1.14
CA GLY A 76 -0.22 7.67 -1.23
C GLY A 76 -1.34 7.22 -0.28
N ILE A 77 -1.62 5.92 -0.24
CA ILE A 77 -2.61 5.35 0.68
C ILE A 77 -2.21 5.56 2.15
N ILE A 78 -0.94 5.35 2.49
CA ILE A 78 -0.43 5.58 3.85
C ILE A 78 -0.64 7.04 4.25
N ASN A 79 -0.30 7.99 3.39
CA ASN A 79 -0.47 9.42 3.64
C ASN A 79 -1.94 9.79 3.87
N LEU A 80 -2.86 9.26 3.05
CA LEU A 80 -4.30 9.46 3.24
C LEU A 80 -4.81 8.91 4.58
N LEU A 81 -4.34 7.75 5.00
CA LEU A 81 -4.68 7.18 6.30
C LEU A 81 -4.13 8.00 7.47
N ASP A 82 -2.93 8.57 7.32
CA ASP A 82 -2.32 9.45 8.32
C ASP A 82 -3.07 10.78 8.42
N GLU A 83 -3.47 11.37 7.30
CA GLU A 83 -4.27 12.61 7.23
C GLU A 83 -5.64 12.41 7.88
N ASP A 84 -6.39 11.35 7.51
CA ASP A 84 -7.69 11.04 8.12
C ASP A 84 -7.55 10.79 9.63
N SER A 85 -6.50 10.11 10.06
CA SER A 85 -6.20 9.89 11.48
C SER A 85 -5.91 11.21 12.21
N GLY A 86 -5.22 12.15 11.58
CA GLY A 86 -4.95 13.49 12.10
C GLY A 86 -6.25 14.27 12.33
N LEU A 87 -7.12 14.33 11.32
CA LEU A 87 -8.42 14.97 11.40
C LEU A 87 -9.31 14.34 12.49
N LEU A 88 -9.34 13.01 12.55
CA LEU A 88 -10.12 12.31 13.59
C LEU A 88 -9.61 12.58 15.01
N ARG A 89 -8.30 12.78 15.20
CA ARG A 89 -7.74 13.18 16.50
C ARG A 89 -8.17 14.57 16.89
N GLN A 90 -8.13 15.54 15.97
CA GLN A 90 -8.61 16.89 16.21
C GLN A 90 -10.10 16.91 16.59
N LEU A 91 -10.95 16.23 15.80
CA LEU A 91 -12.38 16.12 16.11
C LEU A 91 -12.65 15.45 17.46
N LYS A 92 -11.85 14.44 17.81
CA LYS A 92 -11.96 13.80 19.13
C LYS A 92 -11.63 14.76 20.26
N GLU A 93 -10.58 15.56 20.13
CA GLU A 93 -10.15 16.55 21.11
C GLU A 93 -11.20 17.65 21.29
N GLU A 94 -11.74 18.19 20.20
CA GLU A 94 -12.86 19.15 20.27
C GLU A 94 -14.09 18.58 20.99
N MET A 95 -14.45 17.32 20.71
CA MET A 95 -15.58 16.67 21.40
C MET A 95 -15.30 16.45 22.89
N GLN A 96 -14.06 16.14 23.26
CA GLN A 96 -13.66 16.00 24.65
C GLN A 96 -13.71 17.35 25.38
N GLU A 97 -13.27 18.42 24.75
CA GLU A 97 -13.33 19.76 25.32
C GLU A 97 -14.79 20.23 25.53
N LYS A 98 -15.63 20.07 24.49
CA LYS A 98 -17.07 20.38 24.60
C LYS A 98 -17.74 19.59 25.72
N GLN A 99 -17.44 18.30 25.86
CA GLN A 99 -17.94 17.45 26.93
C GLN A 99 -17.47 17.96 28.33
N ALA A 100 -16.20 18.35 28.45
CA ALA A 100 -15.65 18.88 29.69
C ALA A 100 -16.29 20.21 30.08
N ASN A 101 -16.50 21.11 29.13
CA ASN A 101 -17.11 22.41 29.34
C ASN A 101 -18.59 22.28 29.78
N LEU A 102 -19.33 21.35 29.18
CA LEU A 102 -20.71 21.06 29.60
C LEU A 102 -20.79 20.51 31.02
N LYS A 103 -19.88 19.61 31.41
CA LYS A 103 -19.77 19.08 32.75
C LYS A 103 -19.45 20.19 33.79
N ARG A 104 -18.50 21.11 33.44
CA ARG A 104 -18.14 22.25 34.32
C ARG A 104 -19.28 23.22 34.50
N ALA A 105 -20.12 23.42 33.48
CA ALA A 105 -21.27 24.31 33.55
C ALA A 105 -22.45 23.74 34.39
N ASN A 106 -22.23 22.59 35.01
CA ASN A 106 -23.22 21.90 35.89
C ASN A 106 -24.61 21.74 35.23
N ARG A 107 -24.63 21.66 33.87
CA ARG A 107 -25.87 21.40 33.14
C ARG A 107 -26.09 19.89 33.13
N GLU A 108 -27.22 19.43 33.55
CA GLU A 108 -27.73 18.07 33.34
C GLU A 108 -27.94 17.85 31.84
N CYS A 109 -26.86 17.85 31.08
CA CYS A 109 -26.90 17.60 29.65
C CYS A 109 -26.48 16.16 29.42
N ASP A 110 -27.22 15.46 28.58
CA ASP A 110 -26.88 14.09 28.17
C ASP A 110 -25.53 14.09 27.45
N THR A 111 -24.48 13.73 28.19
CA THR A 111 -23.12 13.61 27.65
C THR A 111 -22.91 12.31 26.87
N SER A 112 -23.93 11.46 26.77
CA SER A 112 -23.85 10.15 26.09
C SER A 112 -23.51 10.29 24.61
N PHE A 113 -24.04 11.32 23.95
CA PHE A 113 -23.72 11.64 22.54
C PHE A 113 -22.20 11.86 22.35
N PHE A 114 -21.60 12.69 23.19
CA PHE A 114 -20.16 12.99 23.12
C PHE A 114 -19.33 11.73 23.36
N THR A 115 -19.67 10.94 24.36
CA THR A 115 -19.02 9.70 24.71
C THR A 115 -19.08 8.71 23.55
N ARG A 116 -20.23 8.59 22.89
CA ARG A 116 -20.42 7.73 21.71
C ARG A 116 -19.56 8.20 20.55
N LYS A 117 -19.53 9.51 20.24
CA LYS A 117 -18.71 10.08 19.15
C LYS A 117 -17.21 9.92 19.40
N ILE A 118 -16.74 10.20 20.60
CA ILE A 118 -15.36 10.00 21.01
C ILE A 118 -14.95 8.53 20.83
N THR A 119 -15.82 7.60 21.22
CA THR A 119 -15.58 6.16 21.07
C THR A 119 -15.53 5.74 19.60
N GLU A 120 -16.41 6.29 18.77
CA GLU A 120 -16.42 6.08 17.31
C GLU A 120 -15.10 6.56 16.68
N TYR A 121 -14.64 7.77 17.00
CA TYR A 121 -13.37 8.30 16.49
C TYR A 121 -12.18 7.46 16.94
N LYS A 122 -12.12 7.02 18.21
CA LYS A 122 -11.08 6.11 18.68
C LYS A 122 -11.03 4.81 17.87
N LYS A 123 -12.19 4.21 17.58
CA LYS A 123 -12.27 2.97 16.77
C LYS A 123 -11.78 3.20 15.33
N ARG A 124 -12.13 4.34 14.71
CA ARG A 124 -11.68 4.68 13.36
C ARG A 124 -10.17 4.91 13.31
N ILE A 125 -9.62 5.68 14.26
CA ILE A 125 -8.16 5.90 14.36
C ILE A 125 -7.43 4.56 14.49
N ALA A 126 -7.87 3.68 15.37
CA ALA A 126 -7.26 2.36 15.53
C ALA A 126 -7.34 1.50 14.25
N ALA A 127 -8.44 1.59 13.50
CA ALA A 127 -8.59 0.91 12.22
C ALA A 127 -7.61 1.46 11.16
N ASN A 128 -7.44 2.78 11.09
CA ASN A 128 -6.49 3.42 10.18
C ASN A 128 -5.05 3.03 10.52
N GLU A 129 -4.67 3.04 11.79
CA GLU A 129 -3.33 2.62 12.24
C GLU A 129 -3.05 1.15 11.92
N TYR A 130 -4.04 0.27 12.07
CA TYR A 130 -3.94 -1.12 11.66
C TYR A 130 -3.66 -1.26 10.14
N TRP A 131 -4.42 -0.56 9.30
CA TRP A 131 -4.25 -0.62 7.86
C TRP A 131 -2.94 0.04 7.42
N ARG A 132 -2.59 1.18 8.01
CA ARG A 132 -1.30 1.83 7.80
C ARG A 132 -0.14 0.87 8.00
N THR A 133 -0.12 0.17 9.14
CA THR A 133 0.92 -0.82 9.45
C THR A 133 0.95 -1.97 8.43
N LYS A 134 -0.22 -2.43 7.97
CA LYS A 134 -0.29 -3.45 6.92
C LYS A 134 0.25 -2.97 5.58
N PHE A 135 -0.10 -1.76 5.14
CA PHE A 135 0.42 -1.20 3.90
C PHE A 135 1.92 -0.91 3.98
N GLN A 136 2.44 -0.46 5.12
CA GLN A 136 3.89 -0.28 5.33
C GLN A 136 4.68 -1.58 5.13
N ARG A 137 4.14 -2.73 5.50
CA ARG A 137 4.78 -4.04 5.26
C ARG A 137 4.80 -4.46 3.78
N LEU A 138 4.06 -3.78 2.91
CA LEU A 138 4.12 -4.02 1.46
C LEU A 138 5.23 -3.20 0.78
N LEU A 139 5.72 -2.13 1.36
CA LEU A 139 6.90 -1.38 0.87
C LEU A 139 8.16 -2.22 1.04
#